data_e82ec17706d3d03360eb3c4528514fb9
#
_entry.id   e82ec17706d3d03360eb3c4528514fb9
#
_cell.length_a   1.000
_cell.length_b   1.000
_cell.length_c   1.000
_cell.angle_alpha   90.00
_cell.angle_beta   90.00
_cell.angle_gamma   90.00
#
_symmetry.space_group_name_H-M   'P 1'
#
loop_
_entity.id
_entity.type
_entity.pdbx_description
1 polymer ?
#
loop_
_entity_poly.entity_id
_entity_poly.type
_entity_poly.pdbx_seq_one_letter_code
_entity_poly.pdbx_strand_id
1 'polypeptide(L)'
;MILEARDISFSYERKGAELFSNINLKVENNERVWVPGPSGYGKTTLCKILAGYLEPSKGQVLLDGKPLPKKGYCPVQMIWQHPERAVNPRLKMEKILSDGGQVENRIIEELGIEEDWLNRYPQELSGGELQRFCIARALGKETRFLIADEISTMLDLITQSQIWNFLLDEVKRREIGLIVVSHSEALLKQVAERKLPFTAEKTTA
;
A
#
# COMPACT_ATOMS: atom_id res chain seq x y z
N MET A 1 -13.20 11.37 4.04
CA MET A 1 -11.87 11.48 4.69
C MET A 1 -10.84 11.89 3.67
N ILE A 2 -9.77 12.56 4.11
CA ILE A 2 -8.76 13.10 3.20
C ILE A 2 -7.39 12.72 3.74
N LEU A 3 -6.57 12.10 2.88
CA LEU A 3 -5.14 11.87 3.11
C LEU A 3 -4.35 12.96 2.39
N GLU A 4 -3.52 13.69 3.14
CA GLU A 4 -2.72 14.80 2.59
C GLU A 4 -1.24 14.59 2.90
N ALA A 5 -0.39 14.87 1.92
CA ALA A 5 1.03 15.16 2.12
C ALA A 5 1.24 16.65 1.94
N ARG A 6 1.85 17.32 2.93
CA ARG A 6 2.15 18.77 2.91
C ARG A 6 3.64 18.98 2.98
N ASP A 7 4.21 19.57 1.93
CA ASP A 7 5.61 19.98 1.78
C ASP A 7 6.61 18.86 2.09
N ILE A 8 6.26 17.62 1.68
CA ILE A 8 7.08 16.43 1.95
C ILE A 8 8.37 16.51 1.15
N SER A 9 9.50 16.47 1.87
CA SER A 9 10.82 16.22 1.30
C SER A 9 11.46 15.02 1.98
N PHE A 10 12.26 14.26 1.26
CA PHE A 10 12.92 13.08 1.81
C PHE A 10 14.32 12.88 1.28
N SER A 11 15.24 12.54 2.19
CA SER A 11 16.59 12.06 1.93
C SER A 11 16.88 10.86 2.84
N TYR A 12 17.57 9.83 2.33
CA TYR A 12 18.01 8.69 3.14
C TYR A 12 19.17 9.07 4.08
N GLU A 13 19.98 10.04 3.70
CA GLU A 13 21.08 10.53 4.50
C GLU A 13 20.80 11.96 4.99
N ARG A 14 21.13 12.26 6.25
CA ARG A 14 20.88 13.59 6.84
C ARG A 14 21.51 14.76 6.09
N LYS A 15 22.58 14.52 5.31
CA LYS A 15 23.30 15.51 4.50
C LYS A 15 23.43 15.07 3.04
N GLY A 16 22.64 14.07 2.61
CA GLY A 16 22.63 13.57 1.24
C GLY A 16 21.69 14.36 0.32
N ALA A 17 21.76 14.07 -0.97
CA ALA A 17 20.82 14.62 -1.95
C ALA A 17 19.37 14.22 -1.61
N GLU A 18 18.45 15.16 -1.75
CA GLU A 18 17.03 14.88 -1.58
C GLU A 18 16.56 13.93 -2.71
N LEU A 19 15.87 12.87 -2.34
CA LEU A 19 15.24 11.95 -3.30
C LEU A 19 14.07 12.63 -4.01
N PHE A 20 13.33 13.44 -3.28
CA PHE A 20 12.32 14.37 -3.77
C PHE A 20 12.08 15.48 -2.73
N SER A 21 11.53 16.61 -3.19
CA SER A 21 11.26 17.78 -2.36
C SER A 21 9.91 18.42 -2.69
N ASN A 22 9.36 19.10 -1.68
CA ASN A 22 8.14 19.91 -1.78
C ASN A 22 6.93 19.17 -2.39
N ILE A 23 6.79 17.87 -2.09
CA ILE A 23 5.66 17.09 -2.57
C ILE A 23 4.40 17.48 -1.80
N ASN A 24 3.43 17.96 -2.54
CA ASN A 24 2.10 18.27 -2.05
C ASN A 24 1.09 17.43 -2.82
N LEU A 25 0.30 16.61 -2.11
CA LEU A 25 -0.75 15.81 -2.71
C LEU A 25 -1.91 15.63 -1.76
N LYS A 26 -3.06 15.36 -2.33
CA LYS A 26 -4.30 15.12 -1.62
C LYS A 26 -5.06 13.99 -2.30
N VAL A 27 -5.57 13.06 -1.50
CA VAL A 27 -6.41 11.94 -1.94
C VAL A 27 -7.62 11.88 -1.03
N GLU A 28 -8.80 11.82 -1.64
CA GLU A 28 -10.06 11.63 -0.90
C GLU A 28 -10.38 10.14 -0.77
N ASN A 29 -11.15 9.76 0.26
CA ASN A 29 -11.73 8.44 0.26
C ASN A 29 -12.61 8.28 -0.99
N ASN A 30 -12.74 7.05 -1.48
CA ASN A 30 -13.41 6.76 -2.75
C ASN A 30 -12.68 7.24 -4.03
N GLU A 31 -11.54 7.91 -3.94
CA GLU A 31 -10.68 8.19 -5.10
C GLU A 31 -9.74 7.03 -5.39
N ARG A 32 -9.50 6.77 -6.68
CA ARG A 32 -8.50 5.82 -7.17
C ARG A 32 -7.44 6.57 -7.97
N VAL A 33 -6.26 6.68 -7.40
CA VAL A 33 -5.18 7.48 -7.97
C VAL A 33 -3.92 6.66 -8.19
N TRP A 34 -3.04 7.12 -9.08
CA TRP A 34 -1.77 6.46 -9.29
C TRP A 34 -0.58 7.42 -9.19
N VAL A 35 0.54 6.88 -8.71
CA VAL A 35 1.80 7.61 -8.57
C VAL A 35 2.62 7.42 -9.84
N PRO A 36 2.89 8.48 -10.62
CA PRO A 36 3.66 8.39 -11.85
C PRO A 36 5.16 8.33 -11.58
N GLY A 37 5.90 7.97 -12.60
CA GLY A 37 7.36 8.09 -12.64
C GLY A 37 8.07 6.77 -12.90
N PRO A 38 9.28 6.84 -13.46
CA PRO A 38 10.10 5.66 -13.76
C PRO A 38 10.61 4.98 -12.48
N SER A 39 11.22 3.82 -12.65
CA SER A 39 11.85 3.09 -11.54
C SER A 39 12.96 3.93 -10.90
N GLY A 40 13.12 3.82 -9.57
CA GLY A 40 14.14 4.56 -8.83
C GLY A 40 13.80 6.02 -8.51
N TYR A 41 12.63 6.52 -8.87
CA TYR A 41 12.19 7.90 -8.59
C TYR A 41 11.56 8.09 -7.21
N GLY A 42 11.65 7.08 -6.34
CA GLY A 42 11.17 7.22 -4.96
C GLY A 42 9.67 6.95 -4.74
N LYS A 43 8.95 6.35 -5.71
CA LYS A 43 7.52 6.02 -5.56
C LYS A 43 7.24 5.18 -4.32
N THR A 44 7.95 4.06 -4.15
CA THR A 44 7.86 3.21 -2.96
C THR A 44 8.19 3.97 -1.67
N THR A 45 9.16 4.88 -1.71
CA THR A 45 9.51 5.72 -0.57
C THR A 45 8.38 6.68 -0.21
N LEU A 46 7.77 7.32 -1.19
CA LEU A 46 6.58 8.15 -0.99
C LEU A 46 5.43 7.32 -0.39
N CYS A 47 5.17 6.13 -0.94
CA CYS A 47 4.15 5.22 -0.41
C CYS A 47 4.39 4.86 1.06
N LYS A 48 5.63 4.56 1.43
CA LYS A 48 6.01 4.29 2.82
C LYS A 48 5.81 5.50 3.74
N ILE A 49 6.09 6.71 3.26
CA ILE A 49 5.84 7.94 4.00
C ILE A 49 4.33 8.16 4.19
N LEU A 50 3.53 8.01 3.12
CA LEU A 50 2.08 8.14 3.18
C LEU A 50 1.43 7.13 4.11
N ALA A 51 1.97 5.92 4.22
CA ALA A 51 1.50 4.87 5.13
C ALA A 51 2.10 4.97 6.55
N GLY A 52 2.97 5.95 6.82
CA GLY A 52 3.59 6.15 8.14
C GLY A 52 4.73 5.18 8.48
N TYR A 53 5.25 4.42 7.52
CA TYR A 53 6.42 3.54 7.73
C TYR A 53 7.76 4.29 7.70
N LEU A 54 7.79 5.47 7.09
CA LEU A 54 8.95 6.36 7.08
C LEU A 54 8.52 7.76 7.48
N GLU A 55 9.32 8.42 8.31
CA GLU A 55 9.14 9.84 8.60
C GLU A 55 9.79 10.67 7.47
N PRO A 56 9.10 11.68 6.93
CA PRO A 56 9.71 12.58 5.96
C PRO A 56 10.82 13.43 6.61
N SER A 57 11.81 13.87 5.81
CA SER A 57 12.85 14.78 6.29
C SER A 57 12.30 16.18 6.58
N LYS A 58 11.27 16.60 5.83
CA LYS A 58 10.49 17.84 6.01
C LYS A 58 9.03 17.58 5.64
N GLY A 59 8.14 18.41 6.18
CA GLY A 59 6.72 18.30 5.93
C GLY A 59 6.03 17.26 6.81
N GLN A 60 4.80 16.91 6.48
CA GLN A 60 4.00 15.96 7.27
C GLN A 60 2.90 15.31 6.45
N VAL A 61 2.50 14.10 6.87
CA VAL A 61 1.32 13.41 6.36
C VAL A 61 0.17 13.58 7.33
N LEU A 62 -0.99 13.94 6.82
CA LEU A 62 -2.18 14.21 7.60
C LEU A 62 -3.35 13.36 7.11
N LEU A 63 -4.15 12.88 8.06
CA LEU A 63 -5.45 12.26 7.82
C LEU A 63 -6.53 13.15 8.44
N ASP A 64 -7.41 13.72 7.60
CA ASP A 64 -8.40 14.73 8.03
C ASP A 64 -7.78 15.87 8.86
N GLY A 65 -6.63 16.38 8.40
CA GLY A 65 -5.91 17.49 9.04
C GLY A 65 -5.14 17.10 10.31
N LYS A 66 -5.14 15.83 10.73
CA LYS A 66 -4.41 15.34 11.91
C LYS A 66 -3.26 14.42 11.49
N PRO A 67 -2.12 14.41 12.20
CA PRO A 67 -1.06 13.45 11.96
C PRO A 67 -1.54 12.00 12.03
N LEU A 68 -0.90 11.11 11.27
CA LEU A 68 -1.18 9.68 11.35
C LEU A 68 -0.93 9.14 12.77
N PRO A 69 -1.71 8.14 13.24
CA PRO A 69 -1.53 7.56 14.56
C PRO A 69 -0.16 6.86 14.65
N LYS A 70 0.61 7.17 15.69
CA LYS A 70 1.91 6.51 15.97
C LYS A 70 1.78 5.19 16.73
N LYS A 71 0.60 4.87 17.25
CA LYS A 71 0.30 3.63 17.99
C LYS A 71 -1.06 3.11 17.60
N GLY A 72 -1.22 1.80 17.65
CA GLY A 72 -2.46 1.13 17.25
C GLY A 72 -2.57 0.97 15.74
N TYR A 73 -3.78 0.73 15.26
CA TYR A 73 -4.06 0.53 13.86
C TYR A 73 -3.98 1.84 13.06
N CYS A 74 -3.21 1.86 11.98
CA CYS A 74 -3.18 3.01 11.06
C CYS A 74 -4.27 2.83 9.99
N PRO A 75 -5.17 3.80 9.79
CA PRO A 75 -6.19 3.72 8.75
C PRO A 75 -5.64 3.76 7.31
N VAL A 76 -4.36 4.10 7.14
CA VAL A 76 -3.65 4.04 5.86
C VAL A 76 -2.81 2.77 5.83
N GLN A 77 -3.21 1.79 5.03
CA GLN A 77 -2.53 0.51 4.91
C GLN A 77 -1.77 0.40 3.58
N MET A 78 -0.69 -0.36 3.58
CA MET A 78 0.13 -0.58 2.39
C MET A 78 0.31 -2.07 2.11
N ILE A 79 0.02 -2.46 0.87
CA ILE A 79 0.37 -3.77 0.33
C ILE A 79 1.70 -3.61 -0.42
N TRP A 80 2.68 -4.38 -0.01
CA TRP A 80 4.05 -4.27 -0.50
C TRP A 80 4.28 -5.15 -1.73
N GLN A 81 5.17 -4.71 -2.61
CA GLN A 81 5.65 -5.48 -3.76
C GLN A 81 6.24 -6.84 -3.32
N HIS A 82 6.95 -6.87 -2.20
CA HIS A 82 7.61 -8.02 -1.62
C HIS A 82 6.90 -8.42 -0.32
N PRO A 83 5.94 -9.37 -0.34
CA PRO A 83 5.15 -9.74 0.83
C PRO A 83 6.00 -10.31 1.97
N GLU A 84 7.12 -10.97 1.68
CA GLU A 84 8.05 -11.52 2.68
C GLU A 84 8.71 -10.44 3.55
N ARG A 85 8.77 -9.18 3.06
CA ARG A 85 9.27 -8.02 3.82
C ARG A 85 8.21 -7.34 4.67
N ALA A 86 6.96 -7.69 4.45
CA ALA A 86 5.82 -7.08 5.13
C ALA A 86 5.37 -7.87 6.36
N VAL A 87 5.90 -9.05 6.61
CA VAL A 87 5.48 -9.97 7.66
C VAL A 87 6.63 -10.37 8.58
N ASN A 88 6.31 -10.74 9.82
CA ASN A 88 7.30 -11.32 10.73
C ASN A 88 7.45 -12.82 10.43
N PRO A 89 8.61 -13.31 9.94
CA PRO A 89 8.80 -14.70 9.55
C PRO A 89 8.75 -15.70 10.72
N ARG A 90 8.72 -15.21 11.96
CA ARG A 90 8.65 -16.05 13.18
C ARG A 90 7.23 -16.26 13.68
N LEU A 91 6.24 -15.63 13.06
CA LEU A 91 4.83 -15.76 13.43
C LEU A 91 4.10 -16.65 12.42
N LYS A 92 3.11 -17.41 12.90
CA LYS A 92 2.17 -18.12 12.03
C LYS A 92 1.24 -17.16 11.31
N MET A 93 0.69 -17.58 10.16
CA MET A 93 -0.14 -16.73 9.32
C MET A 93 -1.42 -16.28 10.02
N GLU A 94 -2.03 -17.10 10.87
CA GLU A 94 -3.16 -16.69 11.72
C GLU A 94 -2.82 -15.45 12.56
N LYS A 95 -1.65 -15.44 13.19
CA LYS A 95 -1.21 -14.31 14.02
C LYS A 95 -0.92 -13.08 13.17
N ILE A 96 -0.26 -13.26 12.02
CA ILE A 96 0.03 -12.18 11.08
C ILE A 96 -1.27 -11.53 10.57
N LEU A 97 -2.29 -12.34 10.28
CA LEU A 97 -3.58 -11.86 9.84
C LEU A 97 -4.28 -11.06 10.95
N SER A 98 -4.27 -11.56 12.19
CA SER A 98 -4.89 -10.88 13.35
C SER A 98 -4.19 -9.57 13.73
N ASP A 99 -2.90 -9.41 13.45
CA ASP A 99 -2.16 -8.16 13.66
C ASP A 99 -2.64 -7.02 12.73
N GLY A 100 -3.30 -7.35 11.62
CA GLY A 100 -3.96 -6.41 10.71
C GLY A 100 -5.33 -5.89 11.20
N GLY A 101 -5.70 -6.15 12.45
CA GLY A 101 -7.02 -5.84 12.98
C GLY A 101 -8.05 -6.91 12.61
N GLN A 102 -9.34 -6.56 12.76
CA GLN A 102 -10.39 -7.50 12.38
C GLN A 102 -10.56 -7.52 10.85
N VAL A 103 -10.24 -8.66 10.24
CA VAL A 103 -10.51 -8.95 8.83
C VAL A 103 -11.82 -9.73 8.74
N GLU A 104 -12.69 -9.38 7.80
CA GLU A 104 -13.96 -10.09 7.56
C GLU A 104 -13.68 -11.47 6.94
N ASN A 105 -14.40 -12.52 7.38
CA ASN A 105 -14.26 -13.87 6.84
C ASN A 105 -14.47 -13.91 5.32
N ARG A 106 -15.40 -13.11 4.81
CA ARG A 106 -15.62 -12.95 3.36
C ARG A 106 -14.36 -12.60 2.59
N ILE A 107 -13.49 -11.73 3.15
CA ILE A 107 -12.23 -11.34 2.52
C ILE A 107 -11.29 -12.54 2.44
N ILE A 108 -11.25 -13.37 3.47
CA ILE A 108 -10.45 -14.59 3.53
C ILE A 108 -10.91 -15.58 2.45
N GLU A 109 -12.23 -15.78 2.36
CA GLU A 109 -12.87 -16.69 1.39
C GLU A 109 -12.66 -16.20 -0.06
N GLU A 110 -12.93 -14.93 -0.35
CA GLU A 110 -12.80 -14.36 -1.71
C GLU A 110 -11.34 -14.28 -2.19
N LEU A 111 -10.39 -14.13 -1.28
CA LEU A 111 -8.96 -14.24 -1.60
C LEU A 111 -8.50 -15.70 -1.72
N GLY A 112 -9.36 -16.69 -1.47
CA GLY A 112 -9.02 -18.10 -1.55
C GLY A 112 -7.92 -18.50 -0.57
N ILE A 113 -7.96 -17.94 0.65
CA ILE A 113 -7.03 -18.31 1.72
C ILE A 113 -7.56 -19.59 2.37
N GLU A 114 -6.78 -20.66 2.28
CA GLU A 114 -7.15 -21.96 2.80
C GLU A 114 -6.90 -22.04 4.32
N GLU A 115 -7.74 -22.78 5.04
CA GLU A 115 -7.69 -22.87 6.51
C GLU A 115 -6.37 -23.49 7.01
N ASP A 116 -5.83 -24.47 6.29
CA ASP A 116 -4.57 -25.10 6.65
C ASP A 116 -3.36 -24.15 6.53
N TRP A 117 -3.44 -23.11 5.68
CA TRP A 117 -2.39 -22.08 5.57
C TRP A 117 -2.26 -21.22 6.82
N LEU A 118 -3.32 -21.04 7.61
CA LEU A 118 -3.31 -20.26 8.85
C LEU A 118 -2.28 -20.76 9.86
N ASN A 119 -2.03 -22.06 9.86
CA ASN A 119 -1.08 -22.71 10.77
C ASN A 119 0.37 -22.70 10.27
N ARG A 120 0.62 -22.29 9.02
CA ARG A 120 1.96 -22.24 8.40
C ARG A 120 2.70 -20.96 8.78
N TYR A 121 4.03 -21.02 8.61
CA TYR A 121 4.89 -19.85 8.67
C TYR A 121 5.02 -19.22 7.27
N PRO A 122 5.38 -17.91 7.15
CA PRO A 122 5.53 -17.24 5.85
C PRO A 122 6.42 -17.98 4.84
N GLN A 123 7.51 -18.60 5.29
CA GLN A 123 8.44 -19.34 4.45
C GLN A 123 7.89 -20.69 3.92
N GLU A 124 6.74 -21.14 4.43
CA GLU A 124 6.07 -22.36 3.99
C GLU A 124 4.98 -22.09 2.93
N LEU A 125 4.82 -20.82 2.54
CA LEU A 125 3.87 -20.37 1.55
C LEU A 125 4.58 -19.93 0.26
N SER A 126 3.92 -20.14 -0.87
CA SER A 126 4.33 -19.51 -2.13
C SER A 126 4.18 -17.99 -2.06
N GLY A 127 4.88 -17.26 -2.94
CA GLY A 127 4.77 -15.80 -2.98
C GLY A 127 3.33 -15.31 -3.22
N GLY A 128 2.56 -16.02 -4.06
CA GLY A 128 1.15 -15.70 -4.32
C GLY A 128 0.23 -15.94 -3.13
N GLU A 129 0.40 -17.06 -2.41
CA GLU A 129 -0.32 -17.36 -1.18
C GLU A 129 -0.02 -16.30 -0.11
N LEU A 130 1.26 -15.99 0.10
CA LEU A 130 1.67 -14.96 1.07
C LEU A 130 1.12 -13.57 0.70
N GLN A 131 1.07 -13.24 -0.59
CA GLN A 131 0.50 -11.97 -1.07
C GLN A 131 -0.99 -11.86 -0.73
N ARG A 132 -1.76 -12.94 -0.85
CA ARG A 132 -3.19 -12.98 -0.46
C ARG A 132 -3.38 -12.64 1.03
N PHE A 133 -2.53 -13.16 1.90
CA PHE A 133 -2.54 -12.80 3.33
C PHE A 133 -2.17 -11.32 3.56
N CYS A 134 -1.18 -10.78 2.84
CA CYS A 134 -0.81 -9.37 2.96
C CYS A 134 -1.95 -8.45 2.50
N ILE A 135 -2.69 -8.84 1.46
CA ILE A 135 -3.88 -8.12 0.99
C ILE A 135 -4.99 -8.20 2.05
N ALA A 136 -5.32 -9.40 2.54
CA ALA A 136 -6.34 -9.58 3.58
C ALA A 136 -6.05 -8.74 4.82
N ARG A 137 -4.80 -8.78 5.31
CA ARG A 137 -4.36 -8.00 6.46
C ARG A 137 -4.52 -6.49 6.25
N ALA A 138 -4.21 -5.99 5.05
CA ALA A 138 -4.34 -4.57 4.73
C ALA A 138 -5.81 -4.11 4.62
N LEU A 139 -6.75 -5.03 4.50
CA LEU A 139 -8.19 -4.77 4.40
C LEU A 139 -8.92 -4.89 5.76
N GLY A 140 -8.23 -4.68 6.88
CA GLY A 140 -8.88 -4.60 8.20
C GLY A 140 -10.02 -3.58 8.22
N LYS A 141 -11.00 -3.77 9.11
CA LYS A 141 -12.25 -2.95 9.16
C LYS A 141 -12.02 -1.45 9.26
N GLU A 142 -10.93 -1.04 9.87
CA GLU A 142 -10.60 0.38 10.07
C GLU A 142 -9.82 1.00 8.90
N THR A 143 -9.46 0.23 7.87
CA THR A 143 -8.77 0.76 6.68
C THR A 143 -9.65 1.76 5.95
N ARG A 144 -9.08 2.92 5.66
CA ARG A 144 -9.71 4.03 4.92
C ARG A 144 -8.94 4.40 3.67
N PHE A 145 -7.64 4.14 3.65
CA PHE A 145 -6.78 4.31 2.47
C PHE A 145 -5.92 3.06 2.28
N LEU A 146 -5.81 2.62 1.04
CA LEU A 146 -5.02 1.48 0.64
C LEU A 146 -3.98 1.92 -0.37
N ILE A 147 -2.72 1.60 -0.12
CA ILE A 147 -1.61 1.84 -1.04
C ILE A 147 -1.16 0.50 -1.59
N ALA A 148 -1.25 0.34 -2.90
CA ALA A 148 -0.86 -0.86 -3.64
C ALA A 148 0.44 -0.59 -4.41
N ASP A 149 1.58 -1.06 -3.90
CA ASP A 149 2.90 -0.86 -4.50
C ASP A 149 3.33 -2.10 -5.27
N GLU A 150 3.09 -2.12 -6.59
CA GLU A 150 3.47 -3.19 -7.52
C GLU A 150 3.01 -4.60 -7.09
N ILE A 151 1.83 -4.71 -6.52
CA ILE A 151 1.33 -5.89 -5.79
C ILE A 151 1.11 -7.14 -6.64
N SER A 152 1.14 -7.02 -7.95
CA SER A 152 0.79 -8.12 -8.87
C SER A 152 1.94 -8.55 -9.77
N THR A 153 3.15 -8.02 -9.59
CA THR A 153 4.31 -8.33 -10.46
C THR A 153 4.79 -9.78 -10.38
N MET A 154 4.46 -10.48 -9.29
CA MET A 154 4.86 -11.88 -9.06
C MET A 154 3.71 -12.87 -9.30
N LEU A 155 2.57 -12.41 -9.80
CA LEU A 155 1.38 -13.23 -10.01
C LEU A 155 1.19 -13.53 -11.50
N ASP A 156 0.63 -14.69 -11.81
CA ASP A 156 0.14 -14.99 -13.14
C ASP A 156 -1.06 -14.07 -13.50
N LEU A 157 -1.35 -13.95 -14.80
CA LEU A 157 -2.35 -13.00 -15.29
C LEU A 157 -3.77 -13.28 -14.78
N ILE A 158 -4.11 -14.54 -14.54
CA ILE A 158 -5.44 -14.92 -14.05
C ILE A 158 -5.58 -14.49 -12.59
N THR A 159 -4.63 -14.87 -11.76
CA THR A 159 -4.58 -14.48 -10.33
C THR A 159 -4.51 -12.97 -10.17
N GLN A 160 -3.71 -12.28 -11.01
CA GLN A 160 -3.65 -10.82 -11.03
C GLN A 160 -5.02 -10.21 -11.29
N SER A 161 -5.73 -10.68 -12.31
CA SER A 161 -7.06 -10.17 -12.64
C SER A 161 -8.07 -10.39 -11.51
N GLN A 162 -8.06 -11.58 -10.91
CA GLN A 162 -8.94 -11.90 -9.78
C GLN A 162 -8.69 -10.98 -8.58
N ILE A 163 -7.43 -10.79 -8.20
CA ILE A 163 -7.05 -9.94 -7.07
C ILE A 163 -7.44 -8.47 -7.33
N TRP A 164 -7.18 -7.95 -8.53
CA TRP A 164 -7.54 -6.56 -8.82
C TRP A 164 -9.05 -6.34 -8.87
N ASN A 165 -9.83 -7.26 -9.45
CA ASN A 165 -11.29 -7.17 -9.44
C ASN A 165 -11.82 -7.17 -8.00
N PHE A 166 -11.37 -8.11 -7.19
CA PHE A 166 -11.71 -8.16 -5.77
C PHE A 166 -11.36 -6.86 -5.03
N LEU A 167 -10.13 -6.33 -5.22
CA LEU A 167 -9.69 -5.10 -4.57
C LEU A 167 -10.54 -3.89 -4.99
N LEU A 168 -10.88 -3.77 -6.28
CA LEU A 168 -11.70 -2.68 -6.79
C LEU A 168 -13.12 -2.73 -6.24
N ASP A 169 -13.72 -3.92 -6.15
CA ASP A 169 -15.05 -4.10 -5.56
C ASP A 169 -15.03 -3.75 -4.06
N GLU A 170 -14.01 -4.17 -3.34
CA GLU A 170 -13.86 -3.90 -1.91
C GLU A 170 -13.62 -2.41 -1.63
N VAL A 171 -12.75 -1.77 -2.40
CA VAL A 171 -12.46 -0.33 -2.35
C VAL A 171 -13.74 0.48 -2.59
N LYS A 172 -14.52 0.11 -3.61
CA LYS A 172 -15.80 0.75 -3.92
C LYS A 172 -16.83 0.52 -2.82
N ARG A 173 -16.98 -0.72 -2.36
CA ARG A 173 -17.96 -1.09 -1.32
C ARG A 173 -17.75 -0.34 -0.01
N ARG A 174 -16.49 -0.11 0.37
CA ARG A 174 -16.10 0.50 1.65
C ARG A 174 -15.69 1.95 1.53
N GLU A 175 -15.78 2.54 0.34
CA GLU A 175 -15.33 3.91 0.06
C GLU A 175 -13.86 4.15 0.50
N ILE A 176 -12.98 3.18 0.24
CA ILE A 176 -11.55 3.28 0.55
C ILE A 176 -10.86 4.11 -0.55
N GLY A 177 -10.02 5.08 -0.16
CA GLY A 177 -9.13 5.74 -1.10
C GLY A 177 -8.01 4.80 -1.54
N LEU A 178 -7.79 4.64 -2.85
CA LEU A 178 -6.79 3.73 -3.40
C LEU A 178 -5.66 4.49 -4.09
N ILE A 179 -4.43 4.22 -3.68
CA ILE A 179 -3.20 4.75 -4.29
C ILE A 179 -2.45 3.59 -4.93
N VAL A 180 -2.22 3.65 -6.24
CA VAL A 180 -1.59 2.56 -7.01
C VAL A 180 -0.23 2.98 -7.56
N VAL A 181 0.76 2.12 -7.40
CA VAL A 181 2.03 2.15 -8.13
C VAL A 181 2.09 0.92 -9.01
N SER A 182 2.28 1.12 -10.31
CA SER A 182 2.48 0.04 -11.28
C SER A 182 3.27 0.54 -12.48
N HIS A 183 3.99 -0.37 -13.14
CA HIS A 183 4.62 -0.14 -14.43
C HIS A 183 3.69 -0.48 -15.61
N SER A 184 2.58 -1.15 -15.37
CA SER A 184 1.61 -1.51 -16.42
C SER A 184 0.62 -0.37 -16.66
N GLU A 185 0.82 0.37 -17.75
CA GLU A 185 -0.14 1.40 -18.16
C GLU A 185 -1.55 0.83 -18.42
N ALA A 186 -1.62 -0.40 -18.94
CA ALA A 186 -2.89 -1.07 -19.19
C ALA A 186 -3.66 -1.29 -17.87
N LEU A 187 -2.97 -1.75 -16.82
CA LEU A 187 -3.55 -1.90 -15.49
C LEU A 187 -3.98 -0.53 -14.92
N LEU A 188 -3.10 0.46 -14.97
CA LEU A 188 -3.40 1.79 -14.41
C LEU A 188 -4.64 2.43 -15.03
N LYS A 189 -4.85 2.27 -16.35
CA LYS A 189 -6.07 2.75 -17.03
C LYS A 189 -7.35 2.08 -16.55
N GLN A 190 -7.27 0.87 -16.01
CA GLN A 190 -8.41 0.13 -15.49
C GLN A 190 -8.68 0.43 -14.02
N VAL A 191 -7.62 0.59 -13.21
CA VAL A 191 -7.73 0.64 -11.75
C VAL A 191 -7.73 2.05 -11.17
N ALA A 192 -7.20 3.05 -11.89
CA ALA A 192 -7.05 4.42 -11.40
C ALA A 192 -7.73 5.44 -12.31
N GLU A 193 -8.24 6.50 -11.70
CA GLU A 193 -9.00 7.58 -12.35
C GLU A 193 -8.15 8.83 -12.58
N ARG A 194 -7.16 9.06 -11.71
CA ARG A 194 -6.37 10.30 -11.71
C ARG A 194 -4.90 10.02 -11.37
N LYS A 195 -4.03 10.77 -12.02
CA LYS A 195 -2.59 10.83 -11.75
C LYS A 195 -2.31 11.77 -10.59
N LEU A 196 -1.48 11.35 -9.64
CA LEU A 196 -0.99 12.23 -8.58
C LEU A 196 0.10 13.20 -9.11
N PRO A 197 0.18 14.42 -8.58
CA PRO A 197 1.24 15.36 -8.91
C PRO A 197 2.54 14.95 -8.19
N PHE A 198 3.21 13.93 -8.71
CA PHE A 198 4.50 13.47 -8.20
C PHE A 198 5.55 13.57 -9.30
N THR A 199 6.50 14.48 -9.12
CA THR A 199 7.70 14.63 -9.94
C THR A 199 8.89 14.62 -8.99
N ALA A 200 9.70 13.57 -9.06
CA ALA A 200 11.01 13.59 -8.40
C ALA A 200 11.98 14.32 -9.34
N GLU A 201 12.31 15.54 -9.03
CA GLU A 201 13.46 16.19 -9.64
C GLU A 201 14.72 15.52 -9.10
N LYS A 202 15.42 14.76 -9.94
CA LYS A 202 16.79 14.38 -9.61
C LYS A 202 17.59 15.68 -9.57
N THR A 203 17.94 16.15 -8.39
CA THR A 203 18.99 17.13 -8.26
C THR A 203 20.25 16.47 -8.80
N THR A 204 20.60 16.75 -10.05
CA THR A 204 21.90 16.39 -10.62
C THR A 204 22.95 17.10 -9.78
N ALA A 205 23.70 16.29 -9.00
CA ALA A 205 24.88 16.75 -8.31
C ALA A 205 26.02 16.98 -9.32
#